data_9f40de2b124e3a1fd175c97a6224de76
#
_entry.id   9f40de2b124e3a1fd175c97a6224de76
#
_cell.length_a   1.000
_cell.length_b   1.000
_cell.length_c   1.000
_cell.angle_alpha   90.00
_cell.angle_beta   90.00
_cell.angle_gamma   90.00
#
_symmetry.space_group_name_H-M   'P 1'
#
loop_
_entity.id
_entity.type
_entity.pdbx_description
1 polymer ?
#
loop_
_entity_poly.entity_id
_entity_poly.type
_entity_poly.pdbx_seq_one_letter_code
_entity_poly.pdbx_strand_id
1 'polypeptide(L)'
;VDTIANRLYLRQGETLLHEAVCSTGTGGLLEEPGSGRRWVFETPHGVHRVLDKKKKPVWNKPDWAFVEEGKPIPKNPNERLDPYSLGDYALYLGGGYLIHGTLYQRLLGRSVTHGCIRLGDEDLEAIYRATPIGARVYIF
;
A
#
# COMPACT_ATOMS: atom_id res chain seq x y z
N VAL A 1 -6.73 -10.51 -0.28
CA VAL A 1 -6.88 -9.36 -1.19
C VAL A 1 -7.02 -9.86 -2.62
N ASP A 2 -8.13 -9.54 -3.21
CA ASP A 2 -8.43 -9.83 -4.62
C ASP A 2 -8.06 -8.61 -5.47
N THR A 3 -6.99 -8.72 -6.26
CA THR A 3 -6.47 -7.60 -7.06
C THR A 3 -7.28 -7.35 -8.33
N ILE A 4 -8.10 -8.30 -8.77
CA ILE A 4 -8.98 -8.12 -9.93
C ILE A 4 -10.25 -7.40 -9.52
N ALA A 5 -10.90 -7.88 -8.44
CA ALA A 5 -12.12 -7.27 -7.93
C ALA A 5 -11.86 -6.00 -7.10
N ASN A 6 -10.62 -5.76 -6.69
CA ASN A 6 -10.22 -4.69 -5.76
C ASN A 6 -11.02 -4.76 -4.46
N ARG A 7 -10.97 -5.93 -3.83
CA ARG A 7 -11.64 -6.23 -2.57
C ARG A 7 -10.67 -6.80 -1.56
N LEU A 8 -10.82 -6.40 -0.32
CA LEU A 8 -10.10 -6.95 0.82
C LEU A 8 -11.10 -7.65 1.73
N TYR A 9 -10.76 -8.88 2.12
CA TYR A 9 -11.58 -9.69 3.03
C TYR A 9 -10.77 -10.00 4.28
N LEU A 10 -11.31 -9.69 5.45
CA LEU A 10 -10.73 -10.12 6.72
C LEU A 10 -11.49 -11.36 7.20
N ARG A 11 -10.75 -12.43 7.40
CA ARG A 11 -11.33 -13.72 7.84
C ARG A 11 -10.66 -14.20 9.12
N GLN A 12 -11.41 -14.92 9.91
CA GLN A 12 -10.91 -15.72 11.03
C GLN A 12 -11.37 -17.15 10.80
N GLY A 13 -10.45 -18.02 10.37
CA GLY A 13 -10.84 -19.33 9.83
C GLY A 13 -11.73 -19.15 8.60
N GLU A 14 -12.93 -19.74 8.64
CA GLU A 14 -13.93 -19.63 7.56
C GLU A 14 -14.89 -18.44 7.75
N THR A 15 -14.80 -17.75 8.89
CA THR A 15 -15.69 -16.65 9.21
C THR A 15 -15.21 -15.34 8.58
N LEU A 16 -16.05 -14.73 7.75
CA LEU A 16 -15.80 -13.39 7.21
C LEU A 16 -16.14 -12.35 8.28
N LEU A 17 -15.10 -11.60 8.71
CA LEU A 17 -15.26 -10.56 9.74
C LEU A 17 -15.51 -9.19 9.14
N HIS A 18 -14.87 -8.89 8.00
CA HIS A 18 -14.97 -7.58 7.34
C HIS A 18 -14.68 -7.72 5.85
N GLU A 19 -15.38 -6.94 5.05
CA GLU A 19 -15.15 -6.82 3.61
C GLU A 19 -15.05 -5.35 3.24
N ALA A 20 -14.07 -5.01 2.42
CA ALA A 20 -13.83 -3.62 2.03
C ALA A 20 -13.49 -3.50 0.55
N VAL A 21 -13.89 -2.39 -0.04
CA VAL A 21 -13.38 -1.95 -1.33
C VAL A 21 -11.95 -1.46 -1.12
N CYS A 22 -11.03 -1.86 -1.97
CA CYS A 22 -9.65 -1.40 -1.92
C CYS A 22 -9.15 -0.96 -3.28
N SER A 23 -8.01 -0.32 -3.31
CA SER A 23 -7.24 -0.05 -4.53
C SER A 23 -5.92 -0.78 -4.48
N THR A 24 -5.47 -1.26 -5.63
CA THR A 24 -4.24 -2.03 -5.80
C THR A 24 -3.40 -1.43 -6.92
N GLY A 25 -2.23 -2.03 -7.19
CA GLY A 25 -1.28 -1.53 -8.18
C GLY A 25 -1.80 -1.50 -9.61
N THR A 26 -1.34 -0.51 -10.37
CA THR A 26 -1.71 -0.37 -11.79
C THR A 26 -1.13 -1.47 -12.67
N GLY A 27 -0.03 -2.10 -12.25
CA GLY A 27 0.77 -2.98 -13.08
C GLY A 27 1.68 -2.23 -14.07
N GLY A 28 1.70 -0.90 -14.01
CA GLY A 28 2.50 -0.06 -14.89
C GLY A 28 4.00 -0.17 -14.65
N LEU A 29 4.78 0.28 -15.62
CA LEU A 29 6.23 0.28 -15.59
C LEU A 29 6.74 1.71 -15.59
N LEU A 30 7.67 2.00 -14.66
CA LEU A 30 8.45 3.23 -14.65
C LEU A 30 9.92 2.91 -14.89
N GLU A 31 10.56 3.62 -15.81
CA GLU A 31 11.99 3.49 -16.08
C GLU A 31 12.69 4.80 -15.75
N GLU A 32 13.81 4.72 -15.03
CA GLU A 32 14.63 5.90 -14.72
C GLU A 32 15.50 6.25 -15.93
N PRO A 33 15.41 7.50 -16.44
CA PRO A 33 16.29 7.94 -17.53
C PRO A 33 17.77 7.87 -17.15
N GLY A 34 18.59 7.30 -18.00
CA GLY A 34 20.04 7.26 -17.86
C GLY A 34 20.61 6.10 -17.03
N SER A 35 19.89 5.56 -16.07
CA SER A 35 20.36 4.43 -15.24
C SER A 35 19.82 3.07 -15.69
N GLY A 36 18.67 3.06 -16.36
CA GLY A 36 17.98 1.83 -16.75
C GLY A 36 17.24 1.14 -15.62
N ARG A 37 17.18 1.74 -14.42
CA ARG A 37 16.39 1.17 -13.32
C ARG A 37 14.91 1.17 -13.70
N ARG A 38 14.21 0.11 -13.29
CA ARG A 38 12.80 -0.08 -13.59
C ARG A 38 12.03 -0.44 -12.33
N TRP A 39 10.79 0.07 -12.25
CA TRP A 39 9.84 -0.31 -11.20
C TRP A 39 8.54 -0.75 -11.83
N VAL A 40 8.03 -1.90 -11.40
CA VAL A 40 6.71 -2.38 -11.78
C VAL A 40 5.76 -2.11 -10.63
N PHE A 41 4.69 -1.38 -10.92
CA PHE A 41 3.71 -0.97 -9.92
C PHE A 41 2.62 -2.02 -9.75
N GLU A 42 3.02 -3.20 -9.35
CA GLU A 42 2.17 -4.35 -9.16
C GLU A 42 2.04 -4.67 -7.67
N THR A 43 0.81 -4.96 -7.22
CA THR A 43 0.61 -5.53 -5.89
C THR A 43 1.05 -6.99 -5.94
N PRO A 44 2.07 -7.40 -5.15
CA PRO A 44 2.68 -8.72 -5.32
C PRO A 44 1.75 -9.84 -4.88
N HIS A 45 1.46 -10.77 -5.77
CA HIS A 45 0.69 -11.97 -5.46
C HIS A 45 1.45 -12.89 -4.51
N GLY A 46 0.73 -13.68 -3.75
CA GLY A 46 1.30 -14.65 -2.83
C GLY A 46 0.85 -14.46 -1.39
N VAL A 47 1.59 -15.10 -0.49
CA VAL A 47 1.32 -15.03 0.95
C VAL A 47 2.32 -14.11 1.62
N HIS A 48 1.81 -13.09 2.26
CA HIS A 48 2.57 -12.12 3.04
C HIS A 48 2.15 -12.18 4.50
N ARG A 49 2.84 -11.44 5.36
CA ARG A 49 2.46 -11.29 6.77
C ARG A 49 2.48 -9.82 7.14
N VAL A 50 1.63 -9.46 8.08
CA VAL A 50 1.70 -8.15 8.73
C VAL A 50 2.92 -8.15 9.64
N LEU A 51 3.96 -7.42 9.27
CA LEU A 51 5.22 -7.37 10.00
C LEU A 51 5.23 -6.28 11.08
N ASP A 52 4.51 -5.19 10.85
CA ASP A 52 4.42 -4.06 11.75
C ASP A 52 3.13 -3.28 11.50
N LYS A 53 2.73 -2.47 12.48
CA LYS A 53 1.55 -1.62 12.42
C LYS A 53 1.89 -0.27 13.03
N LYS A 54 1.45 0.83 12.40
CA LYS A 54 1.68 2.17 12.93
C LYS A 54 0.45 3.04 12.82
N LYS A 55 0.23 3.86 13.84
CA LYS A 55 -0.72 4.98 13.84
C LYS A 55 0.01 6.22 13.35
N LYS A 56 -0.70 7.08 12.60
CA LYS A 56 -0.13 8.31 12.02
C LYS A 56 1.21 8.03 11.34
N PRO A 57 1.24 7.10 10.37
CA PRO A 57 2.49 6.68 9.76
C PRO A 57 3.10 7.81 8.93
N VAL A 58 4.43 7.83 8.91
CA VAL A 58 5.20 8.70 8.02
C VAL A 58 5.70 7.85 6.86
N TRP A 59 5.40 8.26 5.64
CA TRP A 59 5.88 7.57 4.45
C TRP A 59 7.30 8.00 4.13
N ASN A 60 8.20 7.04 4.09
CA ASN A 60 9.54 7.24 3.58
C ASN A 60 9.52 7.02 2.07
N LYS A 61 9.44 8.11 1.32
CA LYS A 61 9.25 8.09 -0.13
C LYS A 61 10.41 7.36 -0.82
N PRO A 62 10.12 6.29 -1.59
CA PRO A 62 11.15 5.58 -2.33
C PRO A 62 11.65 6.40 -3.54
N ASP A 63 12.74 5.96 -4.13
CA ASP A 63 13.36 6.64 -5.27
C ASP A 63 12.40 6.85 -6.43
N TRP A 64 11.54 5.86 -6.72
CA TRP A 64 10.60 5.96 -7.84
C TRP A 64 9.62 7.14 -7.71
N ALA A 65 9.30 7.55 -6.48
CA ALA A 65 8.40 8.70 -6.27
C ALA A 65 9.00 10.00 -6.81
N PHE A 66 10.30 10.16 -6.71
CA PHE A 66 11.01 11.31 -7.26
C PHE A 66 11.23 11.18 -8.77
N VAL A 67 11.57 9.99 -9.23
CA VAL A 67 11.74 9.71 -10.67
C VAL A 67 10.46 9.96 -11.45
N GLU A 68 9.32 9.50 -10.93
CA GLU A 68 8.00 9.69 -11.54
C GLU A 68 7.65 11.17 -11.70
N GLU A 69 8.01 11.99 -10.70
CA GLU A 69 7.76 13.43 -10.74
C GLU A 69 8.80 14.23 -11.53
N GLY A 70 9.84 13.56 -12.04
CA GLY A 70 10.94 14.22 -12.72
C GLY A 70 11.83 15.06 -11.83
N LYS A 71 11.85 14.74 -10.53
CA LYS A 71 12.66 15.44 -9.52
C LYS A 71 13.93 14.67 -9.19
N PRO A 72 15.02 15.39 -8.77
CA PRO A 72 16.22 14.72 -8.30
C PRO A 72 15.95 13.95 -7.01
N ILE A 73 16.59 12.79 -6.87
CA ILE A 73 16.52 11.98 -5.66
C ILE A 73 17.29 12.71 -4.56
N PRO A 74 16.65 13.02 -3.41
CA PRO A 74 17.31 13.78 -2.36
C PRO A 74 18.41 12.97 -1.69
N LYS A 75 19.52 13.67 -1.35
CA LYS A 75 20.62 13.08 -0.58
C LYS A 75 20.34 13.06 0.91
N ASN A 76 19.52 13.99 1.39
CA ASN A 76 19.13 14.08 2.80
C ASN A 76 17.90 13.18 3.04
N PRO A 77 17.98 12.14 3.91
CA PRO A 77 16.86 11.26 4.20
C PRO A 77 15.60 11.97 4.70
N ASN A 78 15.75 13.11 5.39
CA ASN A 78 14.60 13.87 5.91
C ASN A 78 13.74 14.48 4.80
N GLU A 79 14.28 14.69 3.62
CA GLU A 79 13.53 15.22 2.46
C GLU A 79 12.63 14.17 1.81
N ARG A 80 12.71 12.92 2.23
CA ARG A 80 11.86 11.82 1.76
C ARG A 80 10.59 11.64 2.58
N LEU A 81 10.48 12.29 3.74
CA LEU A 81 9.41 12.02 4.69
C LEU A 81 8.10 12.73 4.30
N ASP A 82 7.03 11.96 4.26
CA ASP A 82 5.68 12.44 3.98
C ASP A 82 4.73 11.95 5.09
N PRO A 83 4.27 12.85 5.98
CA PRO A 83 3.43 12.47 7.11
C PRO A 83 1.94 12.38 6.79
N TYR A 84 1.53 12.59 5.53
CA TYR A 84 0.10 12.73 5.19
C TYR A 84 -0.44 11.66 4.25
N SER A 85 0.36 11.21 3.29
CA SER A 85 -0.15 10.39 2.16
C SER A 85 -0.67 9.01 2.55
N LEU A 86 -0.18 8.44 3.66
CA LEU A 86 -0.59 7.10 4.09
C LEU A 86 -1.91 7.07 4.87
N GLY A 87 -2.47 8.22 5.23
CA GLY A 87 -3.66 8.29 6.07
C GLY A 87 -3.35 8.03 7.55
N ASP A 88 -4.37 7.56 8.29
CA ASP A 88 -4.29 7.48 9.75
C ASP A 88 -3.56 6.23 10.29
N TYR A 89 -3.48 5.18 9.49
CA TYR A 89 -2.91 3.89 9.88
C TYR A 89 -2.15 3.25 8.74
N ALA A 90 -1.16 2.43 9.08
CA ALA A 90 -0.48 1.57 8.11
C ALA A 90 -0.18 0.20 8.70
N LEU A 91 -0.37 -0.85 7.89
CA LEU A 91 0.06 -2.21 8.16
C LEU A 91 1.16 -2.52 7.15
N TYR A 92 2.33 -2.90 7.65
CA TYR A 92 3.54 -3.12 6.85
C TYR A 92 3.68 -4.59 6.48
N LEU A 93 3.84 -4.87 5.18
CA LEU A 93 3.96 -6.24 4.65
C LEU A 93 5.38 -6.61 4.26
N GLY A 94 6.33 -5.68 4.37
CA GLY A 94 7.70 -5.86 3.91
C GLY A 94 7.88 -5.50 2.43
N GLY A 95 9.14 -5.34 2.00
CA GLY A 95 9.45 -4.99 0.62
C GLY A 95 8.93 -3.62 0.15
N GLY A 96 8.58 -2.74 1.07
CA GLY A 96 7.99 -1.44 0.74
C GLY A 96 6.48 -1.48 0.51
N TYR A 97 5.82 -2.62 0.71
CA TYR A 97 4.37 -2.76 0.52
C TYR A 97 3.62 -2.57 1.83
N LEU A 98 2.52 -1.81 1.75
CA LEU A 98 1.68 -1.46 2.89
C LEU A 98 0.20 -1.60 2.56
N ILE A 99 -0.59 -1.77 3.62
CA ILE A 99 -2.03 -1.50 3.60
C ILE A 99 -2.20 -0.18 4.35
N HIS A 100 -2.75 0.83 3.69
CA HIS A 100 -2.84 2.18 4.27
C HIS A 100 -4.08 2.93 3.75
N GLY A 101 -4.25 4.17 4.19
CA GLY A 101 -5.35 5.03 3.76
C GLY A 101 -5.05 5.77 2.45
N THR A 102 -5.94 6.66 2.10
CA THR A 102 -5.80 7.48 0.90
C THR A 102 -6.39 8.88 1.12
N LEU A 103 -5.77 9.87 0.48
CA LEU A 103 -6.33 11.20 0.36
C LEU A 103 -7.42 11.28 -0.72
N TYR A 104 -7.52 10.25 -1.58
CA TYR A 104 -8.38 10.24 -2.76
C TYR A 104 -9.41 9.11 -2.68
N GLN A 105 -10.41 9.26 -1.82
CA GLN A 105 -11.47 8.26 -1.60
C GLN A 105 -12.23 7.89 -2.89
N ARG A 106 -12.34 8.81 -3.83
CA ARG A 106 -13.04 8.58 -5.11
C ARG A 106 -12.38 7.54 -6.01
N LEU A 107 -11.10 7.25 -5.80
CA LEU A 107 -10.35 6.30 -6.60
C LEU A 107 -10.37 4.88 -6.04
N LEU A 108 -11.02 4.67 -4.90
CA LEU A 108 -11.16 3.34 -4.31
C LEU A 108 -11.94 2.40 -5.24
N GLY A 109 -11.51 1.16 -5.28
CA GLY A 109 -12.08 0.13 -6.16
C GLY A 109 -11.39 0.02 -7.51
N ARG A 110 -10.33 0.78 -7.73
CA ARG A 110 -9.58 0.81 -8.99
C ARG A 110 -8.13 0.39 -8.77
N SER A 111 -7.50 -0.14 -9.81
CA SER A 111 -6.08 -0.47 -9.84
C SER A 111 -5.29 0.79 -10.21
N VAL A 112 -5.04 1.65 -9.23
CA VAL A 112 -4.46 2.99 -9.43
C VAL A 112 -3.23 3.27 -8.59
N THR A 113 -2.79 2.32 -7.74
CA THR A 113 -1.66 2.54 -6.83
C THR A 113 -0.33 2.13 -7.47
N HIS A 114 0.75 2.39 -6.76
CA HIS A 114 2.11 1.98 -7.14
C HIS A 114 2.49 0.60 -6.54
N GLY A 115 1.50 -0.17 -6.07
CA GLY A 115 1.68 -1.50 -5.51
C GLY A 115 1.08 -1.67 -4.11
N CYS A 116 0.98 -0.61 -3.32
CA CYS A 116 0.32 -0.67 -2.01
C CYS A 116 -1.18 -0.87 -2.14
N ILE A 117 -1.78 -1.34 -1.05
CA ILE A 117 -3.22 -1.56 -0.94
C ILE A 117 -3.81 -0.37 -0.18
N ARG A 118 -4.75 0.35 -0.81
CA ARG A 118 -5.42 1.49 -0.19
C ARG A 118 -6.83 1.15 0.24
N LEU A 119 -7.20 1.63 1.42
CA LEU A 119 -8.55 1.48 1.99
C LEU A 119 -9.13 2.85 2.30
N GLY A 120 -10.47 2.92 2.36
CA GLY A 120 -11.18 4.07 2.91
C GLY A 120 -10.96 4.16 4.42
N ASP A 121 -11.20 5.34 5.01
CA ASP A 121 -10.85 5.62 6.40
C ASP A 121 -11.52 4.68 7.40
N GLU A 122 -12.81 4.40 7.25
CA GLU A 122 -13.56 3.53 8.16
C GLU A 122 -13.11 2.08 8.06
N ASP A 123 -12.92 1.58 6.83
CA ASP A 123 -12.45 0.22 6.60
C ASP A 123 -11.01 0.05 7.09
N LEU A 124 -10.17 1.05 6.87
CA LEU A 124 -8.78 1.04 7.35
C LEU A 124 -8.71 0.92 8.87
N GLU A 125 -9.51 1.69 9.59
CA GLU A 125 -9.56 1.62 11.04
C GLU A 125 -10.01 0.25 11.52
N ALA A 126 -11.06 -0.31 10.93
CA ALA A 126 -11.58 -1.62 11.28
C ALA A 126 -10.54 -2.72 11.03
N ILE A 127 -9.89 -2.70 9.88
CA ILE A 127 -8.83 -3.66 9.52
C ILE A 127 -7.62 -3.52 10.43
N TYR A 128 -7.18 -2.29 10.69
CA TYR A 128 -6.05 -2.03 11.57
C TYR A 128 -6.28 -2.58 12.98
N ARG A 129 -7.45 -2.34 13.56
CA ARG A 129 -7.80 -2.79 14.92
C ARG A 129 -7.92 -4.29 15.02
N ALA A 130 -8.51 -4.93 14.01
CA ALA A 130 -8.83 -6.35 14.04
C ALA A 130 -7.67 -7.26 13.59
N THR A 131 -6.67 -6.74 12.91
CA THR A 131 -5.60 -7.53 12.31
C THR A 131 -4.33 -7.47 13.17
N PRO A 132 -3.91 -8.61 13.77
CA PRO A 132 -2.69 -8.62 14.58
C PRO A 132 -1.43 -8.66 13.71
N ILE A 133 -0.30 -8.23 14.30
CA ILE A 133 1.03 -8.49 13.73
C ILE A 133 1.20 -10.01 13.60
N GLY A 134 1.75 -10.45 12.46
CA GLY A 134 1.89 -11.86 12.13
C GLY A 134 0.73 -12.45 11.34
N ALA A 135 -0.38 -11.74 11.19
CA ALA A 135 -1.50 -12.19 10.37
C ALA A 135 -1.07 -12.43 8.93
N ARG A 136 -1.58 -13.49 8.33
CA ARG A 136 -1.32 -13.80 6.92
C ARG A 136 -2.15 -12.91 6.01
N VAL A 137 -1.53 -12.46 4.94
CA VAL A 137 -2.17 -11.65 3.91
C VAL A 137 -2.02 -12.38 2.58
N TYR A 138 -3.12 -12.91 2.07
CA TYR A 138 -3.14 -13.58 0.76
C TYR A 138 -3.51 -12.56 -0.30
N ILE A 139 -2.64 -12.39 -1.29
CA ILE A 139 -2.84 -11.48 -2.42
C ILE A 139 -2.93 -12.32 -3.68
N PHE A 140 -4.01 -12.18 -4.41
CA PHE A 140 -4.27 -12.97 -5.62
C PHE A 140 -4.99 -12.16 -6.70
#